data_8a110150e2ba15b126fe6f399aba6807
#
_entry.id   8a110150e2ba15b126fe6f399aba6807
#
_cell.length_a   1.000
_cell.length_b   1.000
_cell.length_c   1.000
_cell.angle_alpha   90.00
_cell.angle_beta   90.00
_cell.angle_gamma   90.00
#
_symmetry.space_group_name_H-M   'P 1'
#
loop_
_entity.id
_entity.type
_entity.pdbx_description
1 polymer ?
#
loop_
_entity_poly.entity_id
_entity_poly.type
_entity_poly.pdbx_seq_one_letter_code
_entity_poly.pdbx_strand_id
1 'polypeptide(L)'
;DIKEIQDLNCILNLENTKTTQCLKETLREYNVDIKSDMMSDATEVRVDAVKRNMGIAYVIKKSVKRELEAKELYEVELPIKLPSVKLNLIYLKGELSKVSKSFIKNYLRNKE
;
A
#
# COMPACT_ATOMS: atom_id res chain seq x y z
N ASP A 1 -14.72 -0.68 1.14
CA ASP A 1 -14.56 -2.12 1.28
C ASP A 1 -13.10 -2.51 1.03
N ILE A 2 -12.55 -3.34 1.92
CA ILE A 2 -11.17 -3.78 1.82
C ILE A 2 -10.86 -4.48 0.50
N LYS A 3 -11.86 -5.10 -0.12
CA LYS A 3 -11.68 -5.80 -1.39
C LYS A 3 -11.32 -4.87 -2.56
N GLU A 4 -11.57 -3.59 -2.42
CA GLU A 4 -11.23 -2.63 -3.46
C GLU A 4 -9.71 -2.54 -3.68
N ILE A 5 -8.90 -2.95 -2.70
CA ILE A 5 -7.45 -2.97 -2.82
C ILE A 5 -6.98 -3.94 -3.92
N GLN A 6 -7.80 -4.93 -4.26
CA GLN A 6 -7.48 -5.89 -5.32
C GLN A 6 -7.36 -5.23 -6.69
N ASP A 7 -7.99 -4.09 -6.87
CA ASP A 7 -7.97 -3.36 -8.15
C ASP A 7 -6.77 -2.42 -8.26
N LEU A 8 -5.99 -2.31 -7.19
CA LEU A 8 -4.82 -1.45 -7.15
C LEU A 8 -3.56 -2.25 -7.43
N ASN A 9 -2.59 -1.64 -8.11
CA ASN A 9 -1.29 -2.26 -8.25
C ASN A 9 -0.52 -2.08 -6.94
N CYS A 10 -0.10 -3.19 -6.33
CA CYS A 10 0.71 -3.16 -5.12
C CYS A 10 2.16 -3.39 -5.49
N ILE A 11 3.02 -2.45 -5.13
CA ILE A 11 4.46 -2.55 -5.37
C ILE A 11 5.06 -3.21 -4.15
N LEU A 12 5.54 -4.43 -4.29
CA LEU A 12 5.93 -5.28 -3.18
C LEU A 12 7.40 -5.65 -3.22
N ASN A 13 7.90 -6.16 -2.09
CA ASN A 13 9.17 -6.85 -2.05
C ASN A 13 9.04 -8.17 -2.81
N LEU A 14 10.15 -8.88 -3.02
CA LEU A 14 10.17 -10.11 -3.80
C LEU A 14 9.21 -11.16 -3.24
N GLU A 15 8.67 -11.98 -4.12
CA GLU A 15 7.63 -12.97 -3.80
C GLU A 15 8.02 -13.92 -2.67
N ASN A 16 9.30 -14.31 -2.64
CA ASN A 16 9.80 -15.27 -1.65
C ASN A 16 10.17 -14.64 -0.31
N THR A 17 9.98 -13.33 -0.13
CA THR A 17 10.28 -12.70 1.15
C THR A 17 9.16 -12.94 2.16
N LYS A 18 9.56 -13.05 3.43
CA LYS A 18 8.61 -13.24 4.51
C LYS A 18 7.64 -12.05 4.60
N THR A 19 8.13 -10.84 4.36
CA THR A 19 7.31 -9.63 4.40
C THR A 19 6.15 -9.72 3.41
N THR A 20 6.44 -10.08 2.16
CA THR A 20 5.42 -10.21 1.12
C THR A 20 4.45 -11.34 1.43
N GLN A 21 4.98 -12.50 1.86
CA GLN A 21 4.14 -13.65 2.19
C GLN A 21 3.19 -13.35 3.34
N CYS A 22 3.68 -12.70 4.39
CA CYS A 22 2.84 -12.35 5.55
C CYS A 22 1.73 -11.37 5.17
N LEU A 23 2.04 -10.40 4.32
CA LEU A 23 1.03 -9.45 3.86
C LEU A 23 -0.07 -10.16 3.08
N LYS A 24 0.33 -11.02 2.13
CA LYS A 24 -0.63 -11.77 1.31
C LYS A 24 -1.50 -12.68 2.16
N GLU A 25 -0.91 -13.39 3.12
CA GLU A 25 -1.66 -14.27 4.02
C GLU A 25 -2.67 -13.50 4.86
N THR A 26 -2.26 -12.35 5.41
CA THR A 26 -3.15 -11.51 6.20
C THR A 26 -4.34 -11.04 5.37
N LEU A 27 -4.11 -10.59 4.15
CA LEU A 27 -5.19 -10.13 3.29
C LEU A 27 -6.11 -11.25 2.83
N ARG A 28 -5.57 -12.46 2.65
CA ARG A 28 -6.40 -13.63 2.27
C ARG A 28 -7.39 -14.00 3.36
N GLU A 29 -7.10 -13.71 4.61
CA GLU A 29 -8.05 -13.93 5.70
C GLU A 29 -9.32 -13.09 5.51
N TYR A 30 -9.23 -12.02 4.74
CA TYR A 30 -10.35 -11.15 4.40
C TYR A 30 -10.80 -11.35 2.95
N ASN A 31 -10.39 -12.46 2.33
CA ASN A 31 -10.70 -12.80 0.94
C ASN A 31 -10.20 -11.75 -0.05
N VAL A 32 -9.02 -11.18 0.23
CA VAL A 32 -8.38 -10.18 -0.63
C VAL A 32 -7.13 -10.77 -1.25
N ASP A 33 -7.09 -10.79 -2.58
CA ASP A 33 -5.90 -11.17 -3.36
C ASP A 33 -5.34 -9.91 -4.00
N ILE A 34 -4.16 -9.50 -3.54
CA ILE A 34 -3.51 -8.33 -4.12
C ILE A 34 -2.72 -8.73 -5.36
N LYS A 35 -2.71 -7.85 -6.34
CA LYS A 35 -1.89 -8.05 -7.55
C LYS A 35 -0.70 -7.11 -7.51
N SER A 36 0.41 -7.58 -8.08
CA SER A 36 1.63 -6.82 -8.13
C SER A 36 2.27 -6.98 -9.49
N ASP A 37 2.35 -5.87 -10.22
CA ASP A 37 3.02 -5.82 -11.51
C ASP A 37 4.47 -5.40 -11.35
N MET A 38 4.87 -5.03 -10.14
CA MET A 38 6.23 -4.59 -9.86
C MET A 38 6.68 -5.08 -8.50
N MET A 39 7.84 -5.72 -8.46
CA MET A 39 8.47 -6.18 -7.23
C MET A 39 9.93 -5.75 -7.21
N SER A 40 10.40 -5.34 -6.04
CA SER A 40 11.79 -4.97 -5.85
C SER A 40 12.16 -5.13 -4.37
N ASP A 41 13.36 -5.62 -4.10
CA ASP A 41 13.86 -5.71 -2.74
C ASP A 41 14.41 -4.37 -2.23
N ALA A 42 14.53 -3.39 -3.11
CA ALA A 42 15.03 -2.07 -2.74
C ALA A 42 13.87 -1.15 -2.35
N THR A 43 13.87 -0.69 -1.09
CA THR A 43 12.83 0.19 -0.58
C THR A 43 12.73 1.47 -1.40
N GLU A 44 13.86 2.10 -1.73
CA GLU A 44 13.87 3.34 -2.50
C GLU A 44 13.27 3.17 -3.90
N VAL A 45 13.40 1.99 -4.50
CA VAL A 45 12.78 1.71 -5.81
C VAL A 45 11.27 1.65 -5.66
N ARG A 46 10.78 0.97 -4.61
CA ARG A 46 9.34 0.88 -4.36
C ARG A 46 8.75 2.26 -4.06
N VAL A 47 9.44 3.06 -3.25
CA VAL A 47 8.99 4.42 -2.91
C VAL A 47 8.96 5.31 -4.16
N ASP A 48 9.99 5.23 -4.99
CA ASP A 48 10.04 5.99 -6.23
C ASP A 48 8.87 5.66 -7.15
N ALA A 49 8.52 4.38 -7.23
CA ALA A 49 7.37 3.96 -8.04
C ALA A 49 6.07 4.58 -7.55
N VAL A 50 5.88 4.70 -6.23
CA VAL A 50 4.70 5.37 -5.67
C VAL A 50 4.71 6.84 -6.05
N LYS A 51 5.86 7.49 -5.97
CA LYS A 51 6.00 8.91 -6.34
C LYS A 51 5.67 9.14 -7.81
N ARG A 52 5.83 8.13 -8.65
CA ARG A 52 5.47 8.17 -10.07
C ARG A 52 4.04 7.72 -10.33
N ASN A 53 3.28 7.54 -9.27
CA ASN A 53 1.87 7.14 -9.34
C ASN A 53 1.67 5.77 -10.01
N MET A 54 2.57 4.84 -9.77
CA MET A 54 2.47 3.50 -10.33
C MET A 54 1.64 2.54 -9.48
N GLY A 55 1.29 2.96 -8.26
CA GLY A 55 0.46 2.16 -7.38
C GLY A 55 0.70 2.51 -5.91
N ILE A 56 0.31 1.59 -5.03
CA ILE A 56 0.58 1.68 -3.60
C ILE A 56 1.72 0.73 -3.27
N ALA A 57 2.48 1.01 -2.23
CA ALA A 57 3.62 0.16 -1.85
C ALA A 57 3.57 -0.21 -0.38
N TYR A 58 4.06 -1.41 -0.06
CA TYR A 58 4.19 -1.88 1.30
C TYR A 58 5.65 -1.67 1.72
N VAL A 59 5.88 -0.74 2.63
CA VAL A 59 7.23 -0.31 3.00
C VAL A 59 7.35 -0.15 4.51
N ILE A 60 8.57 -0.16 5.00
CA ILE A 60 8.86 0.17 6.40
C ILE A 60 8.56 1.65 6.60
N LYS A 61 7.66 1.94 7.53
CA LYS A 61 7.20 3.30 7.80
C LYS A 61 8.34 4.27 8.06
N LYS A 62 9.35 3.83 8.81
CA LYS A 62 10.53 4.64 9.13
C LYS A 62 11.30 5.10 7.88
N SER A 63 11.27 4.30 6.82
CA SER A 63 11.97 4.61 5.57
C SER A 63 11.34 5.78 4.81
N VAL A 64 10.08 6.08 5.09
CA VAL A 64 9.34 7.16 4.40
C VAL A 64 8.90 8.25 5.37
N LYS A 65 9.53 8.33 6.54
CA LYS A 65 9.17 9.30 7.57
C LYS A 65 9.18 10.73 7.03
N ARG A 66 10.22 11.11 6.29
CA ARG A 66 10.34 12.45 5.73
C ARG A 66 9.19 12.76 4.78
N GLU A 67 8.89 11.82 3.89
CA GLU A 67 7.82 11.99 2.91
C GLU A 67 6.45 12.07 3.57
N LEU A 68 6.23 11.31 4.63
CA LEU A 68 4.96 11.36 5.38
C LEU A 68 4.82 12.70 6.11
N GLU A 69 5.88 13.17 6.74
CA GLU A 69 5.87 14.46 7.44
C GLU A 69 5.69 15.63 6.49
N ALA A 70 6.30 15.55 5.31
CA ALA A 70 6.17 16.57 4.27
C ALA A 70 4.87 16.48 3.50
N LYS A 71 4.06 15.46 3.77
CA LYS A 71 2.79 15.19 3.09
C LYS A 71 2.96 14.98 1.59
N GLU A 72 4.10 14.42 1.21
CA GLU A 72 4.33 13.97 -0.16
C GLU A 72 3.72 12.60 -0.39
N LEU A 73 3.72 11.77 0.64
CA LEU A 73 3.12 10.44 0.64
C LEU A 73 2.18 10.31 1.84
N TYR A 74 1.22 9.41 1.72
CA TYR A 74 0.21 9.17 2.75
C TYR A 74 0.11 7.69 3.06
N GLU A 75 -0.21 7.36 4.31
CA GLU A 75 -0.49 6.00 4.70
C GLU A 75 -1.89 5.60 4.27
N VAL A 76 -2.03 4.40 3.72
CA VAL A 76 -3.35 3.82 3.47
C VAL A 76 -3.83 3.23 4.80
N GLU A 77 -4.91 3.78 5.33
CA GLU A 77 -5.51 3.25 6.55
C GLU A 77 -6.52 2.17 6.18
N LEU A 78 -6.33 0.98 6.72
CA LEU A 78 -7.22 -0.16 6.46
C LEU A 78 -7.99 -0.52 7.72
N PRO A 79 -9.21 -1.06 7.58
CA PRO A 79 -10.01 -1.48 8.74
C PRO A 79 -9.54 -2.81 9.32
N ILE A 80 -8.31 -3.19 9.07
CA ILE A 80 -7.71 -4.42 9.57
C ILE A 80 -6.32 -4.12 10.11
N LYS A 81 -5.82 -5.05 10.92
CA LYS A 81 -4.47 -4.96 11.45
C LYS A 81 -3.50 -5.66 10.49
N LEU A 82 -2.51 -4.92 10.00
CA LEU A 82 -1.47 -5.49 9.16
C LEU A 82 -0.50 -6.34 9.98
N PRO A 83 0.27 -7.22 9.33
CA PRO A 83 1.16 -8.17 10.04
C PRO A 83 2.20 -7.49 10.94
N SER A 84 2.62 -6.27 10.61
CA SER A 84 3.62 -5.55 11.39
C SER A 84 3.23 -4.09 11.53
N VAL A 85 3.39 -3.55 12.74
CA VAL A 85 3.16 -2.13 13.00
C VAL A 85 4.25 -1.25 12.38
N LYS A 86 5.38 -1.86 11.99
CA LYS A 86 6.50 -1.13 11.39
C LYS A 86 6.36 -0.92 9.88
N LEU A 87 5.44 -1.65 9.25
CA LEU A 87 5.21 -1.62 7.81
C LEU A 87 3.81 -1.08 7.53
N ASN A 88 3.69 -0.32 6.46
CA ASN A 88 2.38 0.17 6.06
C ASN A 88 2.32 0.37 4.54
N LEU A 89 1.10 0.47 4.03
CA LEU A 89 0.87 0.80 2.63
C LEU A 89 0.87 2.33 2.49
N ILE A 90 1.51 2.81 1.43
CA ILE A 90 1.61 4.24 1.16
C ILE A 90 1.12 4.56 -0.24
N TYR A 91 0.65 5.79 -0.44
CA TYR A 91 0.16 6.26 -1.72
C TYR A 91 0.52 7.73 -1.95
N LEU A 92 0.45 8.16 -3.21
CA LEU A 92 0.75 9.53 -3.62
C LEU A 92 -0.52 10.37 -3.62
N LYS A 93 -0.47 11.52 -2.95
CA LYS A 93 -1.61 12.43 -2.91
C LYS A 93 -1.83 13.13 -4.25
N GLY A 94 -3.09 13.20 -4.65
CA GLY A 94 -3.54 14.08 -5.74
C GLY A 94 -3.44 13.52 -7.14
N GLU A 95 -2.57 12.52 -7.36
CA GLU A 95 -2.36 11.97 -8.69
C GLU A 95 -2.66 10.47 -8.76
N LEU A 96 -3.58 10.04 -7.91
CA LEU A 96 -4.00 8.64 -7.88
C LEU A 96 -4.86 8.32 -9.10
N SER A 97 -4.83 7.04 -9.52
CA SER A 97 -5.75 6.55 -10.52
C SER A 97 -7.18 6.69 -10.00
N LYS A 98 -8.16 6.62 -10.90
CA LYS A 98 -9.59 6.66 -10.52
C LYS A 98 -9.91 5.61 -9.47
N VAL A 99 -9.38 4.40 -9.64
CA VAL A 99 -9.64 3.29 -8.73
C VAL A 99 -9.06 3.61 -7.35
N SER A 100 -7.81 4.07 -7.30
CA SER A 100 -7.17 4.42 -6.04
C SER A 100 -7.92 5.53 -5.30
N LYS A 101 -8.34 6.56 -6.03
CA LYS A 101 -9.12 7.66 -5.44
C LYS A 101 -10.45 7.16 -4.89
N SER A 102 -11.13 6.31 -5.64
CA SER A 102 -12.40 5.74 -5.21
C SER A 102 -12.24 4.90 -3.94
N PHE A 103 -11.20 4.07 -3.90
CA PHE A 103 -10.90 3.24 -2.74
C PHE A 103 -10.70 4.10 -1.49
N ILE A 104 -9.84 5.10 -1.57
CA ILE A 104 -9.50 5.95 -0.43
C ILE A 104 -10.71 6.76 0.01
N LYS A 105 -11.44 7.32 -0.93
CA LYS A 105 -12.65 8.08 -0.65
C LYS A 105 -13.69 7.22 0.06
N ASN A 106 -13.92 6.02 -0.42
CA ASN A 106 -14.89 5.11 0.18
C ASN A 106 -14.45 4.68 1.58
N TYR A 107 -13.16 4.43 1.76
CA TYR A 107 -12.63 4.09 3.07
C TYR A 107 -12.87 5.22 4.08
N LEU A 108 -12.53 6.44 3.71
CA LEU A 108 -12.71 7.60 4.59
C LEU A 108 -14.19 7.83 4.92
N ARG A 109 -15.08 7.63 3.93
CA ARG A 109 -16.51 7.76 4.13
C ARG A 109 -17.02 6.73 5.14
N ASN A 110 -16.56 5.50 5.02
CA ASN A 110 -17.01 4.42 5.90
C ASN A 110 -16.46 4.57 7.32
N LYS A 111 -15.36 5.27 7.48
CA LYS A 111 -14.74 5.51 8.79
C LYS A 111 -15.54 6.53 9.61
N GLU A 112 -16.24 7.42 8.93
CA GLU A 112 -17.09 8.41 9.58
C GLU A 112 -18.37 7.77 10.10
#